data_1679873c14eb390eb8c80fa383bc316c
#
_entry.id   1679873c14eb390eb8c80fa383bc316c
#
_cell.length_a   1.000
_cell.length_b   1.000
_cell.length_c   1.000
_cell.angle_alpha   90.00
_cell.angle_beta   90.00
_cell.angle_gamma   90.00
#
_symmetry.space_group_name_H-M   'P 1'
#
loop_
_entity.id
_entity.type
_entity.pdbx_description
1 polymer ?
#
loop_
_entity_poly.entity_id
_entity_poly.type
_entity_poly.pdbx_seq_one_letter_code
_entity_poly.pdbx_strand_id
1 'polypeptide(L)'
;MQNTISATELTNTILELFKTCEVEENQSESVARNMVWSELVGRNNFGVIRIPVHVKRLEKGVLNGKCKPKFTRTSSGTGLLEADNGFGYFSGEIAMDEAINLASENGIGMVGVNNSNFFGTGAYFVNRA
;
A
#
# COMPACT_ATOMS: atom_id res chain seq x y z
N MET A 1 19.43 -4.69 26.38
CA MET A 1 17.96 -4.83 26.36
C MET A 1 17.47 -4.49 24.94
N GLN A 2 16.76 -5.38 24.30
CA GLN A 2 16.10 -5.04 23.05
C GLN A 2 14.85 -4.24 23.38
N ASN A 3 14.76 -2.97 22.95
CA ASN A 3 13.53 -2.21 23.04
C ASN A 3 12.57 -2.74 21.96
N THR A 4 11.49 -3.37 22.40
CA THR A 4 10.44 -3.87 21.54
C THR A 4 9.21 -2.98 21.63
N ILE A 5 8.51 -2.86 20.52
CA ILE A 5 7.21 -2.17 20.44
C ILE A 5 6.16 -3.19 19.98
N SER A 6 4.94 -3.11 20.49
CA SER A 6 3.86 -3.98 20.02
C SER A 6 3.41 -3.58 18.60
N ALA A 7 2.86 -4.56 17.85
CA ALA A 7 2.33 -4.29 16.51
C ALA A 7 1.24 -3.20 16.53
N THR A 8 0.41 -3.18 17.58
CA THR A 8 -0.64 -2.18 17.75
C THR A 8 -0.07 -0.78 17.97
N GLU A 9 0.91 -0.63 18.86
CA GLU A 9 1.58 0.65 19.11
C GLU A 9 2.31 1.15 17.87
N LEU A 10 2.98 0.25 17.14
CA LEU A 10 3.66 0.59 15.90
C LEU A 10 2.66 1.08 14.83
N THR A 11 1.54 0.37 14.67
CA THR A 11 0.45 0.78 13.77
C THR A 11 -0.04 2.19 14.10
N ASN A 12 -0.38 2.44 15.37
CA ASN A 12 -0.86 3.75 15.80
C ASN A 12 0.17 4.86 15.55
N THR A 13 1.44 4.59 15.83
CA THR A 13 2.54 5.54 15.59
C THR A 13 2.65 5.89 14.10
N ILE A 14 2.54 4.92 13.21
CA ILE A 14 2.57 5.14 11.76
C ILE A 14 1.37 6.00 11.31
N LEU A 15 0.17 5.68 11.80
CA LEU A 15 -1.05 6.43 11.47
C LEU A 15 -0.96 7.90 11.93
N GLU A 16 -0.52 8.14 13.16
CA GLU A 16 -0.32 9.49 13.69
C GLU A 16 0.70 10.29 12.88
N LEU A 17 1.82 9.65 12.53
CA LEU A 17 2.87 10.28 11.73
C LEU A 17 2.34 10.70 10.35
N PHE A 18 1.68 9.81 9.62
CA PHE A 18 1.15 10.15 8.30
C PHE A 18 -0.02 11.14 8.35
N LYS A 19 -0.77 11.17 9.46
CA LYS A 19 -1.76 12.22 9.71
C LYS A 19 -1.10 13.61 9.80
N THR A 20 0.06 13.73 10.44
CA THR A 20 0.83 15.01 10.46
C THR A 20 1.35 15.40 9.09
N CYS A 21 1.51 14.45 8.18
CA CYS A 21 1.87 14.68 6.78
C CYS A 21 0.65 14.92 5.87
N GLU A 22 -0.53 15.09 6.44
CA GLU A 22 -1.81 15.27 5.73
C GLU A 22 -2.17 14.14 4.75
N VAL A 23 -1.73 12.91 5.02
CA VAL A 23 -2.11 11.73 4.24
C VAL A 23 -3.52 11.30 4.64
N GLU A 24 -4.36 10.96 3.66
CA GLU A 24 -5.70 10.43 3.93
C GLU A 24 -5.64 9.09 4.69
N GLU A 25 -6.61 8.87 5.58
CA GLU A 25 -6.63 7.77 6.52
C GLU A 25 -6.54 6.39 5.85
N ASN A 26 -7.31 6.17 4.78
CA ASN A 26 -7.31 4.93 4.01
C ASN A 26 -5.93 4.57 3.44
N GLN A 27 -5.17 5.56 2.98
CA GLN A 27 -3.80 5.37 2.51
C GLN A 27 -2.85 5.07 3.68
N SER A 28 -2.96 5.83 4.77
CA SER A 28 -2.15 5.62 5.98
C SER A 28 -2.34 4.23 6.55
N GLU A 29 -3.57 3.73 6.59
CA GLU A 29 -3.90 2.37 7.03
C GLU A 29 -3.25 1.30 6.16
N SER A 30 -3.31 1.44 4.82
CA SER A 30 -2.64 0.50 3.90
C SER A 30 -1.13 0.48 4.09
N VAL A 31 -0.51 1.66 4.27
CA VAL A 31 0.91 1.77 4.56
C VAL A 31 1.24 1.09 5.89
N ALA A 32 0.48 1.36 6.95
CA ALA A 32 0.69 0.78 8.27
C ALA A 32 0.56 -0.74 8.24
N ARG A 33 -0.49 -1.28 7.64
CA ARG A 33 -0.68 -2.74 7.50
C ARG A 33 0.50 -3.41 6.83
N ASN A 34 0.97 -2.89 5.70
CA ASN A 34 2.07 -3.47 4.95
C ASN A 34 3.41 -3.37 5.70
N MET A 35 3.71 -2.21 6.30
CA MET A 35 4.95 -2.01 7.04
C MET A 35 5.01 -2.89 8.29
N VAL A 36 3.93 -2.92 9.09
CA VAL A 36 3.87 -3.75 10.31
C VAL A 36 3.94 -5.23 9.94
N TRP A 37 3.23 -5.69 8.90
CA TRP A 37 3.37 -7.05 8.41
C TRP A 37 4.81 -7.37 8.01
N SER A 38 5.48 -6.45 7.32
CA SER A 38 6.88 -6.64 6.90
C SER A 38 7.83 -6.79 8.09
N GLU A 39 7.63 -6.00 9.16
CA GLU A 39 8.40 -6.14 10.41
C GLU A 39 8.14 -7.50 11.08
N LEU A 40 6.87 -7.92 11.17
CA LEU A 40 6.49 -9.17 11.81
C LEU A 40 7.04 -10.42 11.11
N VAL A 41 7.22 -10.37 9.80
CA VAL A 41 7.79 -11.50 9.02
C VAL A 41 9.31 -11.37 8.79
N GLY A 42 9.96 -10.42 9.45
CA GLY A 42 11.42 -10.23 9.37
C GLY A 42 11.90 -9.59 8.05
N ARG A 43 11.02 -8.91 7.33
CA ARG A 43 11.36 -8.18 6.09
C ARG A 43 11.55 -6.68 6.34
N ASN A 44 12.38 -6.34 7.30
CA ASN A 44 12.58 -4.98 7.84
C ASN A 44 12.97 -3.95 6.78
N ASN A 45 13.60 -4.37 5.68
CA ASN A 45 13.95 -3.49 4.55
C ASN A 45 12.72 -2.98 3.78
N PHE A 46 11.52 -3.55 4.01
CA PHE A 46 10.23 -3.09 3.48
C PHE A 46 9.33 -2.48 4.57
N GLY A 47 9.79 -2.48 5.82
CA GLY A 47 9.09 -1.96 6.98
C GLY A 47 9.33 -0.48 7.24
N VAL A 48 9.35 -0.11 8.52
CA VAL A 48 9.40 1.29 8.99
C VAL A 48 10.64 2.08 8.57
N ILE A 49 11.71 1.41 8.20
CA ILE A 49 12.91 2.04 7.64
C ILE A 49 12.60 2.88 6.38
N ARG A 50 11.47 2.63 5.73
CA ARG A 50 11.01 3.38 4.54
C ARG A 50 10.30 4.69 4.86
N ILE A 51 9.88 4.91 6.09
CA ILE A 51 9.14 6.12 6.49
C ILE A 51 9.85 7.42 6.10
N PRO A 52 11.15 7.62 6.38
CA PRO A 52 11.83 8.87 6.04
C PRO A 52 11.81 9.19 4.54
N VAL A 53 11.90 8.16 3.69
CA VAL A 53 11.83 8.34 2.23
C VAL A 53 10.42 8.77 1.81
N HIS A 54 9.38 8.17 2.39
CA HIS A 54 7.99 8.53 2.06
C HIS A 54 7.65 9.94 2.51
N VAL A 55 8.03 10.33 3.73
CA VAL A 55 7.84 11.70 4.23
C VAL A 55 8.51 12.71 3.30
N LYS A 56 9.77 12.47 2.93
CA LYS A 56 10.50 13.36 2.01
C LYS A 56 9.86 13.45 0.62
N ARG A 57 9.24 12.37 0.14
CA ARG A 57 8.53 12.35 -1.15
C ARG A 57 7.21 13.11 -1.08
N LEU A 58 6.48 13.02 0.04
CA LEU A 58 5.29 13.82 0.32
C LEU A 58 5.63 15.33 0.35
N GLU A 59 6.66 15.71 1.11
CA GLU A 59 7.12 17.10 1.22
C GLU A 59 7.51 17.70 -0.15
N LYS A 60 8.09 16.89 -1.03
CA LYS A 60 8.47 17.29 -2.38
C LYS A 60 7.31 17.25 -3.40
N GLY A 61 6.12 16.83 -3.00
CA GLY A 61 4.97 16.69 -3.89
C GLY A 61 5.10 15.61 -4.98
N VAL A 62 6.06 14.67 -4.83
CA VAL A 62 6.25 13.56 -5.77
C VAL A 62 5.55 12.28 -5.33
N LEU A 63 4.78 12.35 -4.26
CA LEU A 63 3.90 11.31 -3.75
C LEU A 63 2.60 11.98 -3.28
N ASN A 64 1.46 11.50 -3.81
CA ASN A 64 0.15 12.06 -3.51
C ASN A 64 -0.48 11.34 -2.30
N GLY A 65 -0.45 11.98 -1.12
CA GLY A 65 -1.10 11.49 0.10
C GLY A 65 -2.62 11.58 0.10
N LYS A 66 -3.23 12.18 -0.93
CA LYS A 66 -4.68 12.37 -1.09
C LYS A 66 -5.17 11.80 -2.43
N CYS A 67 -4.52 10.74 -2.90
CA CYS A 67 -4.80 10.16 -4.20
C CYS A 67 -6.22 9.56 -4.30
N LYS A 68 -6.75 9.57 -5.50
CA LYS A 68 -8.06 9.02 -5.87
C LYS A 68 -7.88 7.96 -6.96
N PRO A 69 -7.45 6.74 -6.62
CA PRO A 69 -7.23 5.68 -7.60
C PRO A 69 -8.52 5.37 -8.36
N LYS A 70 -8.38 5.08 -9.66
CA LYS A 70 -9.50 4.76 -10.53
C LYS A 70 -9.27 3.42 -11.22
N PHE A 71 -10.11 2.44 -10.92
CA PHE A 71 -10.13 1.16 -11.61
C PHE A 71 -10.98 1.22 -12.88
N THR A 72 -10.50 0.59 -13.94
CA THR A 72 -11.23 0.41 -15.20
C THR A 72 -11.07 -1.03 -15.65
N ARG A 73 -12.18 -1.76 -15.79
CA ARG A 73 -12.19 -3.11 -16.36
C ARG A 73 -11.91 -3.03 -17.85
N THR A 74 -10.94 -3.77 -18.36
CA THR A 74 -10.51 -3.76 -19.76
C THR A 74 -10.98 -4.98 -20.54
N SER A 75 -11.24 -6.11 -19.86
CA SER A 75 -11.86 -7.31 -20.41
C SER A 75 -12.55 -8.10 -19.31
N SER A 76 -13.03 -9.32 -19.60
CA SER A 76 -13.66 -10.19 -18.59
C SER A 76 -12.72 -10.48 -17.40
N GLY A 77 -11.46 -10.77 -17.64
CA GLY A 77 -10.48 -11.13 -16.60
C GLY A 77 -9.38 -10.09 -16.37
N THR A 78 -9.46 -8.91 -16.99
CA THR A 78 -8.40 -7.90 -16.88
C THR A 78 -8.91 -6.51 -16.54
N GLY A 79 -8.08 -5.73 -15.86
CA GLY A 79 -8.35 -4.33 -15.52
C GLY A 79 -7.08 -3.49 -15.41
N LEU A 80 -7.27 -2.19 -15.34
CA LEU A 80 -6.22 -1.20 -15.16
C LEU A 80 -6.60 -0.29 -13.99
N LEU A 81 -5.66 -0.08 -13.06
CA LEU A 81 -5.77 0.86 -11.96
C LEU A 81 -4.85 2.06 -12.21
N GLU A 82 -5.45 3.23 -12.40
CA GLU A 82 -4.75 4.51 -12.37
C GLU A 82 -4.62 4.92 -10.90
N ALA A 83 -3.39 4.98 -10.37
CA ALA A 83 -3.13 5.14 -8.94
C ALA A 83 -2.98 6.61 -8.48
N ASP A 84 -3.12 7.58 -9.38
CA ASP A 84 -3.07 9.02 -9.07
C ASP A 84 -1.84 9.41 -8.26
N ASN A 85 -0.70 8.85 -8.61
CA ASN A 85 0.60 9.05 -7.95
C ASN A 85 0.60 8.77 -6.43
N GLY A 86 -0.32 7.94 -5.96
CA GLY A 86 -0.47 7.56 -4.55
C GLY A 86 0.56 6.53 -4.07
N PHE A 87 0.42 6.13 -2.81
CA PHE A 87 1.21 5.05 -2.23
C PHE A 87 0.94 3.72 -2.95
N GLY A 88 2.00 3.04 -3.36
CA GLY A 88 1.91 1.72 -3.96
C GLY A 88 1.34 0.65 -3.02
N TYR A 89 1.46 0.83 -1.71
CA TYR A 89 0.79 0.01 -0.71
C TYR A 89 -0.74 0.04 -0.89
N PHE A 90 -1.30 1.23 -1.04
CA PHE A 90 -2.74 1.45 -1.19
C PHE A 90 -3.25 0.99 -2.56
N SER A 91 -2.61 1.42 -3.63
CA SER A 91 -2.98 0.99 -4.98
C SER A 91 -2.77 -0.51 -5.19
N GLY A 92 -1.77 -1.11 -4.56
CA GLY A 92 -1.52 -2.55 -4.60
C GLY A 92 -2.61 -3.36 -3.90
N GLU A 93 -3.14 -2.89 -2.77
CA GLU A 93 -4.29 -3.53 -2.09
C GLU A 93 -5.54 -3.48 -2.99
N ILE A 94 -5.85 -2.32 -3.55
CA ILE A 94 -7.00 -2.15 -4.47
C ILE A 94 -6.83 -3.07 -5.70
N ALA A 95 -5.66 -3.06 -6.32
CA ALA A 95 -5.39 -3.87 -7.50
C ALA A 95 -5.49 -5.37 -7.22
N MET A 96 -5.03 -5.83 -6.04
CA MET A 96 -5.14 -7.23 -5.65
C MET A 96 -6.61 -7.63 -5.40
N ASP A 97 -7.37 -6.79 -4.70
CA ASP A 97 -8.79 -7.04 -4.44
C ASP A 97 -9.59 -7.11 -5.75
N GLU A 98 -9.34 -6.21 -6.70
CA GLU A 98 -9.95 -6.25 -8.03
C GLU A 98 -9.51 -7.48 -8.85
N ALA A 99 -8.25 -7.89 -8.75
CA ALA A 99 -7.77 -9.11 -9.41
C ALA A 99 -8.46 -10.37 -8.84
N ILE A 100 -8.66 -10.43 -7.51
CA ILE A 100 -9.40 -11.51 -6.85
C ILE A 100 -10.86 -11.53 -7.33
N ASN A 101 -11.52 -10.37 -7.40
CA ASN A 101 -12.88 -10.25 -7.91
C ASN A 101 -13.00 -10.76 -9.35
N LEU A 102 -12.10 -10.31 -10.23
CA LEU A 102 -12.05 -10.77 -11.62
C LEU A 102 -11.80 -12.28 -11.73
N ALA A 103 -10.91 -12.82 -10.88
CA ALA A 103 -10.59 -14.24 -10.86
C ALA A 103 -11.78 -15.10 -10.39
N SER A 104 -12.53 -14.61 -9.40
CA SER A 104 -13.72 -15.32 -8.89
C SER A 104 -14.82 -15.42 -9.94
N GLU A 105 -14.94 -14.43 -10.83
CA GLU A 105 -15.92 -14.44 -11.93
C GLU A 105 -15.45 -15.26 -13.14
N ASN A 106 -14.16 -15.27 -13.45
CA ASN A 106 -13.63 -15.72 -14.74
C ASN A 106 -12.55 -16.82 -14.63
N GLY A 107 -12.21 -17.26 -13.42
CA GLY A 107 -11.15 -18.24 -13.17
C GLY A 107 -9.73 -17.65 -13.15
N ILE A 108 -9.54 -16.47 -13.72
CA ILE A 108 -8.27 -15.73 -13.70
C ILE A 108 -8.56 -14.23 -13.62
N GLY A 109 -7.71 -13.48 -12.91
CA GLY A 109 -7.79 -12.02 -12.83
C GLY A 109 -6.41 -11.40 -12.91
N MET A 110 -6.29 -10.33 -13.68
CA MET A 110 -5.06 -9.54 -13.82
C MET A 110 -5.38 -8.05 -13.80
N VAL A 111 -4.69 -7.30 -12.92
CA VAL A 111 -4.83 -5.84 -12.86
C VAL A 111 -3.47 -5.19 -13.03
N GLY A 112 -3.32 -4.40 -14.08
CA GLY A 112 -2.18 -3.51 -14.25
C GLY A 112 -2.33 -2.26 -13.39
N VAL A 113 -1.23 -1.75 -12.84
CA VAL A 113 -1.21 -0.50 -12.07
C VAL A 113 -0.25 0.47 -12.71
N ASN A 114 -0.71 1.68 -12.98
CA ASN A 114 0.12 2.76 -13.48
C ASN A 114 0.08 3.98 -12.54
N ASN A 115 1.03 4.89 -12.75
CA ASN A 115 1.15 6.14 -11.98
C ASN A 115 1.10 5.90 -10.45
N SER A 116 1.89 4.92 -9.99
CA SER A 116 1.99 4.50 -8.60
C SER A 116 3.41 4.69 -8.07
N ASN A 117 3.58 4.63 -6.77
CA ASN A 117 4.86 4.70 -6.08
C ASN A 117 5.27 3.33 -5.51
N PHE A 118 6.29 3.33 -4.65
CA PHE A 118 6.78 2.13 -3.99
C PHE A 118 5.66 1.38 -3.26
N PHE A 119 5.56 0.07 -3.50
CA PHE A 119 4.46 -0.78 -3.00
C PHE A 119 4.85 -1.75 -1.88
N GLY A 120 6.08 -1.67 -1.36
CA GLY A 120 6.57 -2.58 -0.33
C GLY A 120 7.07 -3.91 -0.91
N THR A 121 6.61 -5.02 -0.34
CA THR A 121 6.99 -6.37 -0.77
C THR A 121 5.84 -7.09 -1.46
N GLY A 122 6.10 -7.74 -2.59
CA GLY A 122 5.12 -8.57 -3.30
C GLY A 122 4.54 -9.69 -2.44
N ALA A 123 5.31 -10.21 -1.46
CA ALA A 123 4.86 -11.26 -0.54
C ALA A 123 3.63 -10.85 0.28
N TYR A 124 3.48 -9.57 0.64
CA TYR A 124 2.30 -9.07 1.34
C TYR A 124 1.02 -9.27 0.51
N PHE A 125 1.06 -8.92 -0.76
CA PHE A 125 -0.10 -9.03 -1.65
C PHE A 125 -0.44 -10.48 -2.00
N VAL A 126 0.58 -11.34 -2.17
CA VAL A 126 0.37 -12.78 -2.36
C VAL A 126 -0.29 -13.41 -1.12
N ASN A 127 0.14 -13.01 0.08
CA ASN A 127 -0.47 -13.47 1.32
C ASN A 127 -1.93 -12.98 1.48
N ARG A 128 -2.25 -11.78 0.97
CA ARG A 128 -3.61 -11.23 0.94
C ARG A 128 -4.54 -12.04 0.02
N ALA A 129 -4.03 -12.50 -1.11
CA ALA A 129 -4.79 -13.30 -2.08
C ALA A 129 -5.08 -14.72 -1.58
#